data_44c4e39b7464f5132ba3f8651eccd433
#
_entry.id   44c4e39b7464f5132ba3f8651eccd433
#
_cell.length_a   1.000
_cell.length_b   1.000
_cell.length_c   1.000
_cell.angle_alpha   90.00
_cell.angle_beta   90.00
_cell.angle_gamma   90.00
#
_symmetry.space_group_name_H-M   'P 1'
#
loop_
_entity.id
_entity.type
_entity.pdbx_description
1 polymer ?
#
loop_
_entity_poly.entity_id
_entity_poly.type
_entity_poly.pdbx_seq_one_letter_code
_entity_poly.pdbx_strand_id
1 'polypeptide(L)'
;MSGVPTEYQAVLKRAGSICPEVTAPALAAQIEAESNWDPAATSPAGAQGIAQFMPGTWASAGKDGDGDGRADISNPQDAIYSQGAYMCSLVEGVKKLQASGSVSGEVLDLALAAYNAGLGAVQSAGGIPQNGETPAYVERIKAAMANYVQAPGGAGGPGVAGASAGGLEDSSPVPGTFAPEAMSLPDPTPGAHGTALITPRMSTLITDVMSNYPQIVQPALYCWDAHPYNPASDHPQGRACDIPFYSCAADPQRSADPSTGTAAGNAAANWMAANAGYYGIHYIIWRGQEWDASTGVWVPYDGAGGLYDTTDCSGGHYDHIHVSVF
;
A
#
# COMPACT_ATOMS: atom_id res chain seq x y z
N MET A 1 -0.18 8.53 -10.78
CA MET A 1 0.93 7.61 -11.12
C MET A 1 1.45 8.01 -12.50
N SER A 2 2.73 8.35 -12.58
CA SER A 2 3.36 8.66 -13.88
C SER A 2 3.41 7.38 -14.73
N GLY A 3 3.24 7.51 -16.07
CA GLY A 3 3.31 6.36 -16.98
C GLY A 3 2.09 5.45 -17.05
N VAL A 4 1.15 5.56 -16.10
CA VAL A 4 -0.10 4.78 -16.12
C VAL A 4 -1.17 5.53 -16.90
N PRO A 5 -1.85 4.90 -17.89
CA PRO A 5 -3.01 5.49 -18.54
C PRO A 5 -4.06 5.95 -17.52
N THR A 6 -4.60 7.15 -17.71
CA THR A 6 -5.46 7.81 -16.71
C THR A 6 -6.67 6.97 -16.33
N GLU A 7 -7.25 6.27 -17.31
CA GLU A 7 -8.42 5.40 -17.13
C GLU A 7 -8.17 4.19 -16.22
N TYR A 8 -6.90 3.78 -16.06
CA TYR A 8 -6.54 2.61 -15.22
C TYR A 8 -6.01 2.99 -13.84
N GLN A 9 -5.74 4.27 -13.58
CA GLN A 9 -5.15 4.69 -12.32
C GLN A 9 -6.01 4.36 -11.10
N ALA A 10 -7.33 4.52 -11.21
CA ALA A 10 -8.26 4.27 -10.11
C ALA A 10 -8.32 2.76 -9.75
N VAL A 11 -8.51 1.90 -10.75
CA VAL A 11 -8.58 0.46 -10.53
C VAL A 11 -7.23 -0.10 -10.08
N LEU A 12 -6.12 0.43 -10.60
CA LEU A 12 -4.78 0.00 -10.22
C LEU A 12 -4.47 0.33 -8.74
N LYS A 13 -4.89 1.49 -8.27
CA LYS A 13 -4.81 1.86 -6.86
C LYS A 13 -5.58 0.87 -5.97
N ARG A 14 -6.83 0.58 -6.32
CA ARG A 14 -7.64 -0.41 -5.59
C ARG A 14 -7.01 -1.79 -5.61
N ALA A 15 -6.54 -2.24 -6.75
CA ALA A 15 -5.88 -3.53 -6.91
C ALA A 15 -4.58 -3.64 -6.08
N GLY A 16 -3.78 -2.56 -6.07
CA GLY A 16 -2.52 -2.47 -5.31
C GLY A 16 -2.69 -2.22 -3.81
N SER A 17 -3.94 -2.17 -3.32
CA SER A 17 -4.25 -2.02 -1.90
C SER A 17 -4.84 -3.28 -1.27
N ILE A 18 -4.95 -4.39 -2.02
CA ILE A 18 -5.57 -5.64 -1.53
C ILE A 18 -4.69 -6.33 -0.47
N CYS A 19 -3.37 -6.30 -0.63
CA CYS A 19 -2.44 -6.83 0.36
C CYS A 19 -1.12 -6.03 0.35
N PRO A 20 -0.37 -6.03 1.46
CA PRO A 20 0.77 -5.12 1.63
C PRO A 20 1.95 -5.38 0.68
N GLU A 21 2.13 -6.62 0.22
CA GLU A 21 3.24 -6.96 -0.65
C GLU A 21 3.03 -6.62 -2.13
N VAL A 22 1.76 -6.36 -2.52
CA VAL A 22 1.39 -6.10 -3.92
C VAL A 22 0.96 -4.65 -4.08
N THR A 23 1.91 -3.80 -4.44
CA THR A 23 1.66 -2.36 -4.57
C THR A 23 1.18 -1.99 -5.98
N ALA A 24 0.52 -0.83 -6.12
CA ALA A 24 0.12 -0.32 -7.43
C ALA A 24 1.29 -0.14 -8.41
N PRO A 25 2.49 0.36 -8.02
CA PRO A 25 3.66 0.33 -8.88
C PRO A 25 4.09 -1.06 -9.34
N ALA A 26 4.01 -2.07 -8.47
CA ALA A 26 4.33 -3.46 -8.84
C ALA A 26 3.36 -3.99 -9.90
N LEU A 27 2.06 -3.78 -9.72
CA LEU A 27 1.03 -4.17 -10.70
C LEU A 27 1.18 -3.41 -12.01
N ALA A 28 1.48 -2.11 -11.97
CA ALA A 28 1.72 -1.30 -13.16
C ALA A 28 2.91 -1.83 -13.99
N ALA A 29 4.03 -2.09 -13.32
CA ALA A 29 5.21 -2.67 -13.96
C ALA A 29 4.94 -4.07 -14.52
N GLN A 30 4.11 -4.85 -13.83
CA GLN A 30 3.70 -6.17 -14.29
C GLN A 30 2.81 -6.07 -15.53
N ILE A 31 1.82 -5.17 -15.58
CA ILE A 31 0.98 -4.93 -16.76
C ILE A 31 1.82 -4.49 -17.97
N GLU A 32 2.79 -3.60 -17.75
CA GLU A 32 3.73 -3.22 -18.81
C GLU A 32 4.47 -4.46 -19.34
N ALA A 33 4.95 -5.32 -18.45
CA ALA A 33 5.65 -6.54 -18.82
C ALA A 33 4.76 -7.56 -19.53
N GLU A 34 3.48 -7.66 -19.17
CA GLU A 34 2.52 -8.61 -19.75
C GLU A 34 2.04 -8.19 -21.13
N SER A 35 1.62 -6.95 -21.30
CA SER A 35 0.92 -6.49 -22.49
C SER A 35 1.37 -5.13 -23.02
N ASN A 36 2.27 -4.44 -22.31
CA ASN A 36 2.55 -3.04 -22.57
C ASN A 36 1.26 -2.17 -22.59
N TRP A 37 0.36 -2.43 -21.64
CA TRP A 37 -0.95 -1.77 -21.50
C TRP A 37 -1.94 -2.03 -22.64
N ASP A 38 -1.74 -3.05 -23.49
CA ASP A 38 -2.68 -3.41 -24.56
C ASP A 38 -3.80 -4.32 -24.02
N PRO A 39 -5.06 -3.84 -23.94
CA PRO A 39 -6.18 -4.64 -23.47
C PRO A 39 -6.61 -5.73 -24.45
N ALA A 40 -6.17 -5.65 -25.70
CA ALA A 40 -6.48 -6.65 -26.74
C ALA A 40 -5.37 -7.68 -26.91
N ALA A 41 -4.31 -7.62 -26.12
CA ALA A 41 -3.18 -8.51 -26.23
C ALA A 41 -3.59 -10.00 -26.08
N THR A 42 -3.04 -10.85 -26.92
CA THR A 42 -3.20 -12.31 -26.84
C THR A 42 -1.85 -12.96 -27.10
N SER A 43 -1.42 -13.83 -26.19
CA SER A 43 -0.18 -14.56 -26.37
C SER A 43 -0.34 -15.81 -27.24
N PRO A 44 0.73 -16.35 -27.84
CA PRO A 44 0.68 -17.64 -28.56
C PRO A 44 0.21 -18.81 -27.68
N ALA A 45 0.38 -18.72 -26.36
CA ALA A 45 -0.08 -19.71 -25.39
C ALA A 45 -1.57 -19.53 -25.03
N GLY A 46 -2.22 -18.46 -25.49
CA GLY A 46 -3.65 -18.20 -25.26
C GLY A 46 -3.94 -17.36 -24.01
N ALA A 47 -2.95 -16.69 -23.43
CA ALA A 47 -3.18 -15.67 -22.41
C ALA A 47 -3.85 -14.45 -23.04
N GLN A 48 -4.74 -13.77 -22.30
CA GLN A 48 -5.63 -12.76 -22.84
C GLN A 48 -5.65 -11.48 -21.98
N GLY A 49 -5.89 -10.37 -22.67
CA GLY A 49 -6.17 -9.07 -22.10
C GLY A 49 -4.93 -8.40 -21.50
N ILE A 50 -5.17 -7.26 -20.84
CA ILE A 50 -4.14 -6.36 -20.34
C ILE A 50 -3.20 -7.03 -19.31
N ALA A 51 -3.71 -7.99 -18.53
CA ALA A 51 -2.98 -8.72 -17.49
C ALA A 51 -2.60 -10.16 -17.91
N GLN A 52 -2.81 -10.55 -19.18
CA GLN A 52 -2.42 -11.84 -19.76
C GLN A 52 -2.88 -13.05 -18.94
N PHE A 53 -4.12 -13.06 -18.49
CA PHE A 53 -4.68 -14.22 -17.83
C PHE A 53 -4.87 -15.38 -18.81
N MET A 54 -4.48 -16.57 -18.38
CA MET A 54 -4.96 -17.81 -19.03
C MET A 54 -6.44 -18.00 -18.72
N PRO A 55 -7.28 -18.43 -19.70
CA PRO A 55 -8.71 -18.65 -19.48
C PRO A 55 -9.02 -19.59 -18.30
N GLY A 56 -8.19 -20.61 -18.09
CA GLY A 56 -8.33 -21.52 -16.95
C GLY A 56 -8.09 -20.84 -15.60
N THR A 57 -7.12 -19.94 -15.51
CA THR A 57 -6.85 -19.12 -14.31
C THR A 57 -7.97 -18.12 -14.11
N TRP A 58 -8.42 -17.47 -15.18
CA TRP A 58 -9.51 -16.50 -15.12
C TRP A 58 -10.80 -17.09 -14.54
N ALA A 59 -11.15 -18.31 -14.91
CA ALA A 59 -12.36 -18.98 -14.42
C ALA A 59 -12.44 -19.05 -12.88
N SER A 60 -11.31 -19.01 -12.18
CA SER A 60 -11.24 -19.06 -10.72
C SER A 60 -10.82 -17.74 -10.08
N ALA A 61 -10.03 -16.92 -10.78
CA ALA A 61 -9.43 -15.69 -10.25
C ALA A 61 -10.15 -14.42 -10.69
N GLY A 62 -10.94 -14.47 -11.77
CA GLY A 62 -11.64 -13.30 -12.32
C GLY A 62 -12.58 -12.65 -11.32
N LYS A 63 -12.51 -11.32 -11.23
CA LYS A 63 -13.30 -10.45 -10.36
C LYS A 63 -13.94 -9.35 -11.18
N ASP A 64 -15.12 -8.92 -10.78
CA ASP A 64 -15.76 -7.70 -11.25
C ASP A 64 -15.01 -6.49 -10.67
N GLY A 65 -14.23 -5.84 -11.48
CA GLY A 65 -13.38 -4.71 -11.09
C GLY A 65 -14.04 -3.35 -11.32
N ASP A 66 -15.03 -3.24 -12.20
CA ASP A 66 -15.74 -1.99 -12.48
C ASP A 66 -17.13 -1.91 -11.83
N GLY A 67 -17.63 -3.02 -11.28
CA GLY A 67 -18.90 -3.09 -10.56
C GLY A 67 -20.12 -3.28 -11.45
N ASP A 68 -19.95 -3.77 -12.70
CA ASP A 68 -21.06 -4.03 -13.63
C ASP A 68 -21.80 -5.35 -13.36
N GLY A 69 -21.33 -6.16 -12.41
CA GLY A 69 -21.90 -7.45 -12.02
C GLY A 69 -21.35 -8.64 -12.80
N ARG A 70 -20.27 -8.46 -13.60
CA ARG A 70 -19.64 -9.48 -14.42
C ARG A 70 -18.14 -9.42 -14.28
N ALA A 71 -17.45 -10.53 -14.43
CA ALA A 71 -16.01 -10.58 -14.57
C ALA A 71 -15.67 -10.92 -16.02
N ASP A 72 -15.17 -9.96 -16.79
CA ASP A 72 -14.81 -10.11 -18.19
C ASP A 72 -13.30 -9.96 -18.39
N ILE A 73 -12.65 -11.01 -18.87
CA ILE A 73 -11.20 -11.04 -19.11
C ILE A 73 -10.73 -9.98 -20.12
N SER A 74 -11.63 -9.53 -20.99
CA SER A 74 -11.39 -8.49 -21.99
C SER A 74 -11.61 -7.08 -21.43
N ASN A 75 -12.24 -6.96 -20.27
CA ASN A 75 -12.41 -5.68 -19.59
C ASN A 75 -11.15 -5.32 -18.79
N PRO A 76 -10.43 -4.24 -19.15
CA PRO A 76 -9.19 -3.87 -18.46
C PRO A 76 -9.35 -3.63 -16.95
N GLN A 77 -10.49 -3.08 -16.51
CA GLN A 77 -10.71 -2.81 -15.08
C GLN A 77 -10.89 -4.11 -14.31
N ASP A 78 -11.61 -5.09 -14.87
CA ASP A 78 -11.76 -6.40 -14.27
C ASP A 78 -10.41 -7.15 -14.24
N ALA A 79 -9.68 -7.10 -15.36
CA ALA A 79 -8.39 -7.77 -15.46
C ALA A 79 -7.34 -7.21 -14.50
N ILE A 80 -7.25 -5.87 -14.35
CA ILE A 80 -6.33 -5.22 -13.42
C ILE A 80 -6.70 -5.53 -11.97
N TYR A 81 -7.99 -5.45 -11.62
CA TYR A 81 -8.42 -5.75 -10.25
C TYR A 81 -8.20 -7.24 -9.91
N SER A 82 -8.50 -8.12 -10.85
CA SER A 82 -8.25 -9.56 -10.72
C SER A 82 -6.77 -9.87 -10.58
N GLN A 83 -5.90 -9.16 -11.30
CA GLN A 83 -4.44 -9.31 -11.17
C GLN A 83 -3.96 -9.03 -9.76
N GLY A 84 -4.39 -7.91 -9.14
CA GLY A 84 -4.05 -7.59 -7.76
C GLY A 84 -4.54 -8.66 -6.79
N ALA A 85 -5.79 -9.10 -6.91
CA ALA A 85 -6.36 -10.14 -6.06
C ALA A 85 -5.63 -11.49 -6.24
N TYR A 86 -5.30 -11.85 -7.47
CA TYR A 86 -4.56 -13.09 -7.78
C TYR A 86 -3.13 -13.02 -7.26
N MET A 87 -2.42 -11.92 -7.46
CA MET A 87 -1.09 -11.72 -6.88
C MET A 87 -1.10 -11.85 -5.36
N CYS A 88 -2.09 -11.30 -4.67
CA CYS A 88 -2.23 -11.46 -3.21
C CYS A 88 -2.45 -12.95 -2.83
N SER A 89 -3.22 -13.70 -3.61
CA SER A 89 -3.38 -15.14 -3.35
C SER A 89 -2.06 -15.93 -3.56
N LEU A 90 -1.25 -15.51 -4.54
CA LEU A 90 0.09 -16.09 -4.76
C LEU A 90 1.04 -15.74 -3.62
N VAL A 91 1.01 -14.51 -3.11
CA VAL A 91 1.76 -14.10 -1.90
C VAL A 91 1.42 -15.02 -0.72
N GLU A 92 0.14 -15.26 -0.46
CA GLU A 92 -0.28 -16.18 0.61
C GLU A 92 0.21 -17.62 0.37
N GLY A 93 0.20 -18.07 -0.88
CA GLY A 93 0.76 -19.37 -1.26
C GLY A 93 2.27 -19.44 -0.99
N VAL A 94 3.00 -18.41 -1.39
CA VAL A 94 4.45 -18.28 -1.16
C VAL A 94 4.79 -18.28 0.33
N LYS A 95 4.09 -17.48 1.14
CA LYS A 95 4.30 -17.44 2.59
C LYS A 95 4.11 -18.82 3.26
N LYS A 96 3.10 -19.58 2.82
CA LYS A 96 2.89 -20.97 3.29
C LYS A 96 4.04 -21.88 2.90
N LEU A 97 4.56 -21.78 1.68
CA LEU A 97 5.71 -22.57 1.23
C LEU A 97 7.00 -22.18 1.97
N GLN A 98 7.20 -20.90 2.27
CA GLN A 98 8.33 -20.43 3.10
C GLN A 98 8.21 -20.95 4.54
N ALA A 99 7.03 -20.89 5.15
CA ALA A 99 6.80 -21.40 6.49
C ALA A 99 7.06 -22.92 6.60
N SER A 100 6.85 -23.67 5.52
CA SER A 100 7.19 -25.11 5.45
C SER A 100 8.66 -25.37 5.08
N GLY A 101 9.46 -24.33 4.84
CA GLY A 101 10.83 -24.49 4.36
C GLY A 101 10.97 -24.97 2.92
N SER A 102 9.87 -24.98 2.14
CA SER A 102 9.85 -25.49 0.76
C SER A 102 10.45 -24.54 -0.24
N VAL A 103 10.45 -23.22 0.03
CA VAL A 103 11.02 -22.17 -0.83
C VAL A 103 11.74 -21.11 -0.02
N SER A 104 12.70 -20.41 -0.66
CA SER A 104 13.40 -19.27 -0.09
C SER A 104 13.53 -18.14 -1.11
N GLY A 105 13.51 -16.88 -0.64
CA GLY A 105 13.61 -15.67 -1.47
C GLY A 105 12.64 -14.58 -1.01
N GLU A 106 12.69 -13.43 -1.67
CA GLU A 106 11.78 -12.32 -1.40
C GLU A 106 10.34 -12.70 -1.82
N VAL A 107 9.36 -12.34 -0.98
CA VAL A 107 7.95 -12.76 -1.18
C VAL A 107 7.39 -12.26 -2.51
N LEU A 108 7.63 -10.98 -2.85
CA LEU A 108 7.15 -10.40 -4.10
C LEU A 108 7.79 -11.07 -5.32
N ASP A 109 9.09 -11.34 -5.27
CA ASP A 109 9.82 -11.98 -6.35
C ASP A 109 9.28 -13.39 -6.63
N LEU A 110 9.03 -14.15 -5.56
CA LEU A 110 8.44 -15.50 -5.67
C LEU A 110 6.99 -15.46 -6.14
N ALA A 111 6.20 -14.44 -5.77
CA ALA A 111 4.83 -14.27 -6.25
C ALA A 111 4.80 -13.89 -7.73
N LEU A 112 5.68 -13.00 -8.19
CA LEU A 112 5.87 -12.68 -9.61
C LEU A 112 6.29 -13.91 -10.40
N ALA A 113 7.24 -14.68 -9.89
CA ALA A 113 7.64 -15.94 -10.48
C ALA A 113 6.48 -16.96 -10.56
N ALA A 114 5.64 -16.99 -9.52
CA ALA A 114 4.46 -17.85 -9.48
C ALA A 114 3.36 -17.39 -10.45
N TYR A 115 3.22 -16.10 -10.70
CA TYR A 115 2.31 -15.57 -11.71
C TYR A 115 2.71 -16.05 -13.12
N ASN A 116 4.00 -15.95 -13.44
CA ASN A 116 4.55 -16.34 -14.74
C ASN A 116 4.62 -17.87 -14.94
N ALA A 117 5.18 -18.59 -13.95
CA ALA A 117 5.49 -20.02 -14.09
C ALA A 117 4.56 -20.97 -13.30
N GLY A 118 3.69 -20.40 -12.45
CA GLY A 118 2.85 -21.16 -11.52
C GLY A 118 3.51 -21.44 -10.18
N LEU A 119 2.71 -21.42 -9.10
CA LEU A 119 3.18 -21.65 -7.72
C LEU A 119 3.85 -23.02 -7.55
N GLY A 120 3.37 -24.05 -8.27
CA GLY A 120 3.96 -25.38 -8.26
C GLY A 120 5.38 -25.43 -8.83
N ALA A 121 5.67 -24.62 -9.85
CA ALA A 121 7.03 -24.51 -10.39
C ALA A 121 7.98 -23.83 -9.40
N VAL A 122 7.51 -22.78 -8.70
CA VAL A 122 8.28 -22.11 -7.63
C VAL A 122 8.56 -23.08 -6.49
N GLN A 123 7.58 -23.87 -6.08
CA GLN A 123 7.77 -24.91 -5.05
C GLN A 123 8.78 -25.97 -5.51
N SER A 124 8.65 -26.47 -6.72
CA SER A 124 9.55 -27.51 -7.26
C SER A 124 11.00 -27.01 -7.41
N ALA A 125 11.18 -25.73 -7.69
CA ALA A 125 12.50 -25.10 -7.81
C ALA A 125 13.10 -24.71 -6.46
N GLY A 126 12.31 -24.71 -5.38
CA GLY A 126 12.75 -24.19 -4.09
C GLY A 126 12.95 -22.65 -4.08
N GLY A 127 12.46 -21.96 -5.09
CA GLY A 127 12.66 -20.54 -5.33
C GLY A 127 12.23 -20.12 -6.73
N ILE A 128 12.85 -19.11 -7.32
CA ILE A 128 12.55 -18.69 -8.71
C ILE A 128 12.99 -19.78 -9.69
N PRO A 129 12.09 -20.33 -10.54
CA PRO A 129 12.43 -21.33 -11.53
C PRO A 129 13.48 -20.82 -12.52
N GLN A 130 14.56 -21.58 -12.71
CA GLN A 130 15.67 -21.22 -13.61
C GLN A 130 15.43 -21.70 -15.06
N ASN A 131 14.29 -21.29 -15.63
CA ASN A 131 13.85 -21.69 -16.98
C ASN A 131 14.22 -20.69 -18.08
N GLY A 132 15.03 -19.66 -17.75
CA GLY A 132 15.46 -18.60 -18.64
C GLY A 132 14.45 -17.45 -18.79
N GLU A 133 13.17 -17.70 -18.74
CA GLU A 133 12.11 -16.69 -18.87
C GLU A 133 11.75 -16.06 -17.52
N THR A 134 11.43 -16.87 -16.52
CA THR A 134 10.92 -16.42 -15.23
C THR A 134 11.88 -15.49 -14.45
N PRO A 135 13.21 -15.77 -14.37
CA PRO A 135 14.12 -14.82 -13.74
C PRO A 135 14.15 -13.47 -14.44
N ALA A 136 14.19 -13.46 -15.77
CA ALA A 136 14.22 -12.23 -16.56
C ALA A 136 12.89 -11.44 -16.43
N TYR A 137 11.77 -12.14 -16.30
CA TYR A 137 10.46 -11.53 -16.03
C TYR A 137 10.44 -10.80 -14.69
N VAL A 138 10.88 -11.46 -13.61
CA VAL A 138 10.94 -10.87 -12.27
C VAL A 138 11.85 -9.63 -12.27
N GLU A 139 13.08 -9.74 -12.79
CA GLU A 139 14.02 -8.62 -12.84
C GLU A 139 13.50 -7.45 -13.67
N ARG A 140 12.86 -7.70 -14.81
CA ARG A 140 12.26 -6.65 -15.65
C ARG A 140 11.18 -5.89 -14.90
N ILE A 141 10.30 -6.57 -14.18
CA ILE A 141 9.22 -5.93 -13.41
C ILE A 141 9.82 -5.09 -12.29
N LYS A 142 10.75 -5.65 -11.51
CA LYS A 142 11.41 -4.91 -10.42
C LYS A 142 12.09 -3.63 -10.92
N ALA A 143 12.81 -3.72 -12.04
CA ALA A 143 13.45 -2.56 -12.66
C ALA A 143 12.41 -1.51 -13.13
N ALA A 144 11.26 -1.96 -13.67
CA ALA A 144 10.23 -1.07 -14.16
C ALA A 144 9.38 -0.42 -13.04
N MET A 145 9.32 -1.00 -11.85
CA MET A 145 8.55 -0.44 -10.72
C MET A 145 8.90 1.01 -10.44
N ALA A 146 10.18 1.38 -10.53
CA ALA A 146 10.64 2.75 -10.31
C ALA A 146 10.00 3.78 -11.26
N ASN A 147 9.60 3.37 -12.48
CA ASN A 147 8.94 4.24 -13.46
C ASN A 147 7.52 4.62 -13.05
N TYR A 148 6.90 3.84 -12.16
CA TYR A 148 5.52 3.98 -11.70
C TYR A 148 5.42 4.57 -10.30
N VAL A 149 6.54 4.74 -9.60
CA VAL A 149 6.60 5.54 -8.39
C VAL A 149 6.43 7.00 -8.82
N GLN A 150 5.38 7.66 -8.35
CA GLN A 150 5.09 9.03 -8.74
C GLN A 150 6.18 9.96 -8.20
N ALA A 151 6.97 10.55 -9.10
CA ALA A 151 7.78 11.70 -8.72
C ALA A 151 6.86 12.84 -8.27
N PRO A 152 7.15 13.55 -7.19
CA PRO A 152 6.34 14.69 -6.75
C PRO A 152 6.29 15.75 -7.85
N GLY A 153 5.09 16.20 -8.18
CA GLY A 153 4.69 17.12 -9.25
C GLY A 153 5.74 18.08 -9.81
N GLY A 154 6.13 17.84 -11.07
CA GLY A 154 6.82 18.80 -11.90
C GLY A 154 5.99 19.06 -13.15
N ALA A 155 5.54 20.31 -13.31
CA ALA A 155 4.92 20.80 -14.53
C ALA A 155 5.92 20.76 -15.69
N GLY A 156 5.44 20.36 -16.87
CA GLY A 156 6.25 20.03 -18.02
C GLY A 156 7.08 21.16 -18.65
N GLY A 157 8.14 20.73 -19.32
CA GLY A 157 8.90 21.45 -20.33
C GLY A 157 9.90 20.50 -20.97
N PRO A 158 10.14 20.58 -22.30
CA PRO A 158 10.78 19.54 -23.08
C PRO A 158 12.30 19.67 -23.15
N GLY A 159 12.97 18.53 -23.17
CA GLY A 159 14.22 18.36 -23.91
C GLY A 159 15.51 18.19 -23.14
N VAL A 160 16.13 17.19 -23.48
CA VAL A 160 17.42 16.74 -24.01
C VAL A 160 18.23 15.79 -23.12
N ALA A 161 18.76 14.81 -23.84
CA ALA A 161 19.57 13.69 -23.40
C ALA A 161 20.90 14.06 -22.73
N GLY A 162 21.37 13.19 -21.86
CA GLY A 162 22.74 13.21 -21.36
C GLY A 162 22.98 12.09 -20.36
N ALA A 163 23.64 11.03 -20.79
CA ALA A 163 24.04 9.90 -19.97
C ALA A 163 25.08 10.29 -18.93
N SER A 164 24.97 9.74 -17.72
CA SER A 164 26.14 9.30 -16.94
C SER A 164 25.70 8.40 -15.78
N ALA A 165 26.36 7.25 -15.68
CA ALA A 165 26.25 6.27 -14.62
C ALA A 165 26.71 6.83 -13.28
N GLY A 166 26.05 6.47 -12.18
CA GLY A 166 26.55 6.69 -10.84
C GLY A 166 25.52 6.45 -9.76
N GLY A 167 25.72 5.38 -8.97
CA GLY A 167 25.28 5.28 -7.60
C GLY A 167 23.81 5.00 -7.35
N LEU A 168 23.52 3.80 -6.85
CA LEU A 168 22.30 3.46 -6.14
C LEU A 168 22.23 4.32 -4.88
N GLU A 169 21.48 5.40 -4.90
CA GLU A 169 21.09 6.13 -3.70
C GLU A 169 19.68 5.68 -3.31
N ASP A 170 19.59 5.20 -2.07
CA ASP A 170 18.40 4.92 -1.30
C ASP A 170 17.43 6.12 -1.41
N SER A 171 16.35 5.96 -2.18
CA SER A 171 15.34 7.01 -2.38
C SER A 171 14.22 6.89 -1.36
N SER A 172 14.55 6.94 -0.07
CA SER A 172 13.58 7.36 0.95
C SER A 172 13.16 8.79 0.63
N PRO A 173 11.87 9.15 0.68
CA PRO A 173 11.45 10.52 0.39
C PRO A 173 12.08 11.48 1.40
N VAL A 174 12.86 12.40 0.88
CA VAL A 174 13.50 13.45 1.69
C VAL A 174 12.40 14.34 2.26
N PRO A 175 12.39 14.64 3.59
CA PRO A 175 11.48 15.61 4.18
C PRO A 175 11.53 16.94 3.41
N GLY A 176 10.34 17.45 3.01
CA GLY A 176 10.24 18.72 2.29
C GLY A 176 9.96 18.61 0.78
N THR A 177 9.83 17.41 0.22
CA THR A 177 9.45 17.22 -1.21
C THR A 177 7.95 17.33 -1.46
N PHE A 178 7.11 17.29 -0.42
CA PHE A 178 5.66 17.44 -0.53
C PHE A 178 5.25 18.89 -0.32
N ALA A 179 4.51 19.47 -1.29
CA ALA A 179 3.94 20.79 -1.12
C ALA A 179 2.84 20.76 -0.04
N PRO A 180 2.75 21.79 0.83
CA PRO A 180 1.66 21.91 1.78
C PRO A 180 0.30 21.93 1.06
N GLU A 181 -0.67 21.20 1.60
CA GLU A 181 -2.04 21.15 1.08
C GLU A 181 -2.97 21.93 2.03
N ALA A 182 -3.95 22.63 1.44
CA ALA A 182 -5.03 23.22 2.22
C ALA A 182 -6.10 22.17 2.58
N MET A 183 -6.68 22.28 3.75
CA MET A 183 -7.89 21.53 4.13
C MET A 183 -9.02 21.90 3.18
N SER A 184 -9.53 20.96 2.42
CA SER A 184 -10.54 21.23 1.37
C SER A 184 -11.58 20.13 1.23
N LEU A 185 -11.38 18.98 1.83
CA LEU A 185 -12.29 17.85 1.77
C LEU A 185 -12.92 17.58 3.13
N PRO A 186 -14.22 17.19 3.17
CA PRO A 186 -14.86 16.79 4.40
C PRO A 186 -14.10 15.63 5.05
N ASP A 187 -14.00 15.67 6.38
CA ASP A 187 -13.52 14.53 7.14
C ASP A 187 -14.49 13.34 6.89
N PRO A 188 -14.03 12.21 6.33
CA PRO A 188 -14.89 11.08 5.98
C PRO A 188 -15.34 10.28 7.20
N THR A 189 -14.90 10.65 8.40
CA THR A 189 -15.16 9.87 9.61
C THR A 189 -16.58 10.08 10.13
N PRO A 190 -17.33 9.01 10.44
CA PRO A 190 -18.65 9.13 11.04
C PRO A 190 -18.59 9.88 12.39
N GLY A 191 -19.34 10.96 12.50
CA GLY A 191 -19.38 11.77 13.72
C GLY A 191 -18.34 12.90 13.75
N ALA A 192 -17.62 13.15 12.66
CA ALA A 192 -16.79 14.34 12.52
C ALA A 192 -17.58 15.60 12.89
N HIS A 193 -16.97 16.47 13.68
CA HIS A 193 -17.62 17.63 14.26
C HIS A 193 -17.95 18.67 13.16
N GLY A 194 -19.14 18.57 12.56
CA GLY A 194 -19.73 19.58 11.70
C GLY A 194 -18.97 19.82 10.40
N THR A 195 -18.26 20.95 10.29
CA THR A 195 -17.53 21.39 9.09
C THR A 195 -16.03 21.03 9.15
N ALA A 196 -15.65 19.99 9.87
CA ALA A 196 -14.28 19.52 9.94
C ALA A 196 -13.77 19.16 8.54
N LEU A 197 -12.63 19.71 8.18
CA LEU A 197 -11.99 19.49 6.88
C LEU A 197 -10.62 18.86 7.09
N ILE A 198 -10.23 18.01 6.14
CA ILE A 198 -8.91 17.41 6.06
C ILE A 198 -8.25 17.74 4.72
N THR A 199 -6.94 17.48 4.61
CA THR A 199 -6.24 17.65 3.35
C THR A 199 -6.62 16.55 2.36
N PRO A 200 -6.54 16.78 1.04
CA PRO A 200 -6.78 15.75 0.02
C PRO A 200 -5.91 14.50 0.20
N ARG A 201 -4.66 14.69 0.64
CA ARG A 201 -3.72 13.59 0.91
C ARG A 201 -4.19 12.73 2.07
N MET A 202 -4.57 13.35 3.19
CA MET A 202 -5.12 12.62 4.34
C MET A 202 -6.42 11.91 3.97
N SER A 203 -7.31 12.55 3.20
CA SER A 203 -8.56 11.93 2.74
C SER A 203 -8.29 10.67 1.90
N THR A 204 -7.30 10.72 1.00
CA THR A 204 -6.89 9.56 0.19
C THR A 204 -6.37 8.43 1.08
N LEU A 205 -5.44 8.74 1.99
CA LEU A 205 -4.86 7.76 2.90
C LEU A 205 -5.95 7.06 3.74
N ILE A 206 -6.83 7.83 4.38
CA ILE A 206 -7.87 7.26 5.26
C ILE A 206 -8.89 6.44 4.48
N THR A 207 -9.28 6.87 3.28
CA THR A 207 -10.18 6.09 2.42
C THR A 207 -9.57 4.71 2.11
N ASP A 208 -8.30 4.68 1.76
CA ASP A 208 -7.61 3.43 1.44
C ASP A 208 -7.37 2.57 2.70
N VAL A 209 -7.05 3.18 3.84
CA VAL A 209 -6.94 2.47 5.12
C VAL A 209 -8.28 1.83 5.51
N MET A 210 -9.39 2.57 5.43
CA MET A 210 -10.73 2.05 5.75
C MET A 210 -11.14 0.91 4.82
N SER A 211 -10.76 0.98 3.56
CA SER A 211 -11.03 -0.05 2.56
C SER A 211 -10.23 -1.33 2.81
N ASN A 212 -8.94 -1.20 3.16
CA ASN A 212 -8.04 -2.33 3.38
C ASN A 212 -8.18 -2.96 4.77
N TYR A 213 -8.63 -2.18 5.75
CA TYR A 213 -8.76 -2.59 7.14
C TYR A 213 -10.18 -2.30 7.66
N PRO A 214 -11.23 -2.96 7.10
CA PRO A 214 -12.64 -2.70 7.46
C PRO A 214 -12.96 -3.04 8.92
N GLN A 215 -12.07 -3.71 9.63
CA GLN A 215 -12.16 -4.01 11.06
C GLN A 215 -11.82 -2.81 11.96
N ILE A 216 -11.52 -1.63 11.39
CA ILE A 216 -11.34 -0.40 12.18
C ILE A 216 -12.57 -0.15 13.03
N VAL A 217 -12.34 0.11 14.33
CA VAL A 217 -13.41 0.34 15.29
C VAL A 217 -14.12 1.66 14.98
N GLN A 218 -15.36 1.58 14.52
CA GLN A 218 -16.23 2.74 14.29
C GLN A 218 -17.11 2.98 15.53
N PRO A 219 -17.46 4.23 15.89
CA PRO A 219 -17.36 5.50 15.16
C PRO A 219 -16.18 6.40 15.59
N ALA A 220 -15.12 5.85 16.10
CA ALA A 220 -14.11 6.60 16.83
C ALA A 220 -12.84 6.97 16.01
N LEU A 221 -12.95 7.13 14.70
CA LEU A 221 -11.91 7.76 13.90
C LEU A 221 -11.88 9.26 14.17
N TYR A 222 -10.69 9.84 14.43
CA TYR A 222 -10.51 11.27 14.71
C TYR A 222 -9.42 11.82 13.79
N CYS A 223 -9.82 12.45 12.68
CA CYS A 223 -8.87 13.06 11.78
C CYS A 223 -8.67 14.54 12.08
N TRP A 224 -9.75 15.32 12.22
CA TRP A 224 -9.64 16.70 12.65
C TRP A 224 -9.97 16.85 14.12
N ASP A 225 -9.10 17.51 14.86
CA ASP A 225 -9.32 17.93 16.25
C ASP A 225 -8.58 19.25 16.53
N ALA A 226 -9.17 20.08 17.38
CA ALA A 226 -8.60 21.39 17.72
C ALA A 226 -7.31 21.31 18.55
N HIS A 227 -7.05 20.19 19.20
CA HIS A 227 -5.88 19.90 20.04
C HIS A 227 -5.38 21.09 20.87
N PRO A 228 -6.21 21.68 21.76
CA PRO A 228 -5.88 22.93 22.45
C PRO A 228 -4.67 22.80 23.37
N TYR A 229 -4.33 21.59 23.80
CA TYR A 229 -3.17 21.31 24.63
C TYR A 229 -1.89 21.02 23.84
N ASN A 230 -1.99 20.75 22.55
CA ASN A 230 -0.86 20.56 21.64
C ASN A 230 -1.10 21.29 20.31
N PRO A 231 -0.92 22.62 20.27
CA PRO A 231 -1.14 23.39 19.04
C PRO A 231 -0.14 23.08 17.92
N ALA A 232 0.92 22.33 18.21
CA ALA A 232 1.87 21.83 17.20
C ALA A 232 1.40 20.53 16.53
N SER A 233 0.31 19.93 17.01
CA SER A 233 -0.29 18.74 16.38
C SER A 233 -0.73 19.01 14.95
N ASP A 234 -0.68 17.99 14.13
CA ASP A 234 -1.15 18.03 12.72
C ASP A 234 -2.68 17.89 12.59
N HIS A 235 -3.40 17.47 13.64
CA HIS A 235 -4.87 17.36 13.65
C HIS A 235 -5.57 18.69 13.33
N PRO A 236 -5.24 19.84 13.95
CA PRO A 236 -5.87 21.12 13.62
C PRO A 236 -5.65 21.54 12.16
N GLN A 237 -4.63 21.02 11.52
CA GLN A 237 -4.28 21.28 10.12
C GLN A 237 -4.90 20.27 9.14
N GLY A 238 -5.71 19.32 9.64
CA GLY A 238 -6.31 18.26 8.83
C GLY A 238 -5.30 17.31 8.18
N ARG A 239 -4.09 17.21 8.74
CA ARG A 239 -2.98 16.40 8.24
C ARG A 239 -2.71 15.17 9.10
N ALA A 240 -3.45 14.95 10.17
CA ALA A 240 -3.32 13.79 11.02
C ALA A 240 -4.65 13.07 11.21
N CYS A 241 -4.58 11.78 11.52
CA CYS A 241 -5.73 10.95 11.85
C CYS A 241 -5.36 9.87 12.85
N ASP A 242 -6.21 9.72 13.88
CA ASP A 242 -6.15 8.62 14.84
C ASP A 242 -7.09 7.50 14.38
N ILE A 243 -6.52 6.33 14.16
CA ILE A 243 -7.21 5.15 13.61
C ILE A 243 -7.29 4.10 14.73
N PRO A 244 -8.44 3.93 15.39
CA PRO A 244 -8.56 3.00 16.51
C PRO A 244 -8.62 1.55 16.01
N PHE A 245 -7.86 0.68 16.68
CA PHE A 245 -7.84 -0.76 16.47
C PHE A 245 -8.20 -1.54 17.72
N TYR A 246 -8.30 -0.87 18.85
CA TYR A 246 -8.54 -1.48 20.16
C TYR A 246 -9.18 -0.47 21.11
N SER A 247 -9.86 -0.92 22.15
CA SER A 247 -10.43 -0.05 23.18
C SER A 247 -9.64 -0.17 24.49
N CYS A 248 -9.05 0.91 24.96
CA CYS A 248 -8.40 0.97 26.26
C CYS A 248 -9.32 0.62 27.44
N ALA A 249 -10.64 0.76 27.27
CA ALA A 249 -11.61 0.41 28.29
C ALA A 249 -11.65 -1.10 28.61
N ALA A 250 -11.19 -1.95 27.70
CA ALA A 250 -11.14 -3.39 27.90
C ALA A 250 -9.90 -3.85 28.67
N ASP A 251 -8.83 -3.05 28.68
CA ASP A 251 -7.62 -3.37 29.46
C ASP A 251 -6.82 -2.13 29.88
N PRO A 252 -7.04 -1.63 31.10
CA PRO A 252 -6.29 -0.50 31.66
C PRO A 252 -4.79 -0.80 31.87
N GLN A 253 -4.36 -2.06 31.76
CA GLN A 253 -2.98 -2.48 32.05
C GLN A 253 -2.19 -2.91 30.81
N ARG A 254 -2.62 -2.54 29.59
CA ARG A 254 -1.91 -2.85 28.35
C ARG A 254 -1.79 -4.32 28.01
N SER A 255 -2.60 -5.20 28.58
CA SER A 255 -2.60 -6.54 28.06
C SER A 255 -3.19 -6.46 26.68
N ALA A 256 -2.29 -6.35 25.72
CA ALA A 256 -2.63 -6.59 24.35
C ALA A 256 -3.42 -7.88 24.32
N ASP A 257 -4.72 -7.82 24.01
CA ASP A 257 -5.35 -9.02 23.50
C ASP A 257 -4.63 -9.30 22.18
N PRO A 258 -3.77 -10.31 22.13
CA PRO A 258 -3.01 -10.59 20.92
C PRO A 258 -3.90 -11.10 19.79
N SER A 259 -5.24 -11.25 20.04
CA SER A 259 -6.00 -12.11 19.16
C SER A 259 -6.42 -11.50 17.85
N THR A 260 -6.74 -10.20 17.74
CA THR A 260 -7.18 -9.66 16.43
C THR A 260 -6.83 -8.19 16.20
N GLY A 261 -7.11 -7.30 17.16
CA GLY A 261 -6.87 -5.86 16.97
C GLY A 261 -5.41 -5.50 16.76
N THR A 262 -4.50 -6.12 17.52
CA THR A 262 -3.05 -5.86 17.43
C THR A 262 -2.43 -6.35 16.12
N ALA A 263 -2.81 -7.53 15.64
CA ALA A 263 -2.31 -8.06 14.38
C ALA A 263 -2.75 -7.17 13.22
N ALA A 264 -4.00 -6.72 13.20
CA ALA A 264 -4.52 -5.80 12.21
C ALA A 264 -3.85 -4.42 12.31
N GLY A 265 -3.66 -3.88 13.52
CA GLY A 265 -2.96 -2.63 13.74
C GLY A 265 -1.50 -2.69 13.29
N ASN A 266 -0.78 -3.77 13.59
CA ASN A 266 0.58 -3.97 13.10
C ASN A 266 0.63 -4.04 11.57
N ALA A 267 -0.33 -4.76 10.95
CA ALA A 267 -0.43 -4.84 9.50
C ALA A 267 -0.70 -3.47 8.87
N ALA A 268 -1.63 -2.69 9.43
CA ALA A 268 -1.96 -1.36 8.94
C ALA A 268 -0.79 -0.36 9.11
N ALA A 269 -0.14 -0.35 10.27
CA ALA A 269 1.00 0.53 10.53
C ALA A 269 2.18 0.23 9.59
N ASN A 270 2.50 -1.05 9.40
CA ASN A 270 3.56 -1.47 8.47
C ASN A 270 3.17 -1.18 7.01
N TRP A 271 1.91 -1.37 6.63
CA TRP A 271 1.42 -1.02 5.30
C TRP A 271 1.55 0.48 5.05
N MET A 272 1.17 1.33 6.01
CA MET A 272 1.33 2.78 5.91
C MET A 272 2.79 3.17 5.78
N ALA A 273 3.69 2.62 6.59
CA ALA A 273 5.13 2.87 6.51
C ALA A 273 5.70 2.45 5.14
N ALA A 274 5.32 1.28 4.63
CA ALA A 274 5.76 0.80 3.32
C ALA A 274 5.23 1.65 2.14
N ASN A 275 4.12 2.37 2.32
CA ASN A 275 3.51 3.23 1.31
C ASN A 275 3.69 4.73 1.62
N ALA A 276 4.57 5.08 2.55
CA ALA A 276 4.72 6.45 3.04
C ALA A 276 5.06 7.44 1.93
N GLY A 277 5.91 7.05 0.99
CA GLY A 277 6.26 7.88 -0.17
C GLY A 277 5.07 8.17 -1.09
N TYR A 278 4.12 7.25 -1.19
CA TYR A 278 2.91 7.43 -1.99
C TYR A 278 1.91 8.41 -1.35
N TYR A 279 1.62 8.21 -0.06
CA TYR A 279 0.66 9.05 0.66
C TYR A 279 1.28 10.33 1.22
N GLY A 280 2.59 10.50 1.11
CA GLY A 280 3.30 11.60 1.77
C GLY A 280 3.18 11.53 3.28
N ILE A 281 3.28 10.32 3.84
CA ILE A 281 3.26 10.15 5.29
C ILE A 281 4.51 10.78 5.87
N HIS A 282 4.32 11.59 6.90
CA HIS A 282 5.39 12.25 7.65
C HIS A 282 5.87 11.34 8.78
N TYR A 283 4.94 10.94 9.66
CA TYR A 283 5.25 9.99 10.73
C TYR A 283 4.03 9.15 11.11
N ILE A 284 4.29 8.05 11.81
CA ILE A 284 3.28 7.11 12.31
C ILE A 284 3.65 6.80 13.76
N ILE A 285 2.66 6.84 14.68
CA ILE A 285 2.87 6.39 16.05
C ILE A 285 1.99 5.17 16.30
N TRP A 286 2.58 4.08 16.79
CA TRP A 286 1.88 2.86 17.09
C TRP A 286 2.60 2.05 18.18
N ARG A 287 1.89 1.71 19.23
CA ARG A 287 2.36 0.86 20.33
C ARG A 287 3.66 1.31 20.98
N GLY A 288 3.74 2.59 21.33
CA GLY A 288 4.91 3.17 21.96
C GLY A 288 6.13 3.30 21.04
N GLN A 289 5.92 3.16 19.72
CA GLN A 289 6.93 3.38 18.71
C GLN A 289 6.48 4.48 17.75
N GLU A 290 7.43 5.22 17.24
CA GLU A 290 7.26 6.21 16.18
C GLU A 290 8.10 5.81 14.97
N TRP A 291 7.50 5.87 13.80
CA TRP A 291 8.18 5.75 12.51
C TRP A 291 8.16 7.11 11.82
N ASP A 292 9.32 7.55 11.36
CA ASP A 292 9.47 8.84 10.68
C ASP A 292 10.00 8.64 9.26
N ALA A 293 9.41 9.35 8.28
CA ALA A 293 9.72 9.21 6.87
C ALA A 293 11.16 9.61 6.52
N SER A 294 11.80 10.47 7.33
CA SER A 294 13.17 10.90 7.08
C SER A 294 14.21 9.83 7.40
N THR A 295 13.85 8.90 8.29
CA THR A 295 14.74 7.83 8.74
C THR A 295 14.31 6.45 8.24
N GLY A 296 13.00 6.27 7.96
CA GLY A 296 12.41 5.00 7.57
C GLY A 296 12.43 3.92 8.66
N VAL A 297 12.72 4.28 9.92
CA VAL A 297 12.87 3.31 11.02
C VAL A 297 11.92 3.60 12.16
N TRP A 298 11.52 2.55 12.88
CA TRP A 298 10.76 2.64 14.12
C TRP A 298 11.69 2.88 15.30
N VAL A 299 11.37 3.89 16.12
CA VAL A 299 12.09 4.22 17.35
C VAL A 299 11.09 4.32 18.51
N PRO A 300 11.54 4.20 19.77
CA PRO A 300 10.65 4.45 20.92
C PRO A 300 10.06 5.85 20.85
N TYR A 301 8.72 5.95 20.97
CA TYR A 301 8.00 7.22 21.02
C TYR A 301 8.25 7.95 22.33
N ASP A 302 8.60 9.20 22.27
CA ASP A 302 8.97 10.03 23.44
C ASP A 302 7.80 10.79 24.10
N GLY A 303 6.56 10.59 23.59
CA GLY A 303 5.39 11.28 24.09
C GLY A 303 5.29 12.74 23.63
N ALA A 304 5.73 13.05 22.41
CA ALA A 304 5.82 14.40 21.89
C ALA A 304 6.66 15.32 22.82
N GLY A 305 7.88 14.87 23.13
CA GLY A 305 8.78 15.58 24.03
C GLY A 305 8.34 15.49 25.50
N GLY A 306 7.60 14.46 25.88
CA GLY A 306 7.10 14.24 27.24
C GLY A 306 5.77 14.94 27.55
N LEU A 307 5.07 15.43 26.53
CA LEU A 307 3.73 16.01 26.69
C LEU A 307 2.69 14.96 27.07
N TYR A 308 2.81 13.76 26.49
CA TYR A 308 1.93 12.62 26.72
C TYR A 308 2.62 11.54 27.55
N ASP A 309 1.88 10.90 28.44
CA ASP A 309 2.37 9.75 29.19
C ASP A 309 2.39 8.51 28.29
N THR A 310 3.57 8.17 27.79
CA THR A 310 3.76 6.98 26.95
C THR A 310 3.51 5.67 27.69
N THR A 311 3.25 5.74 29.01
CA THR A 311 2.95 4.56 29.81
C THR A 311 1.46 4.27 29.90
N ASP A 312 0.58 5.20 29.58
CA ASP A 312 -0.86 4.93 29.47
C ASP A 312 -1.25 4.41 28.06
N CYS A 313 -2.49 3.94 27.95
CA CYS A 313 -2.95 3.29 26.74
C CYS A 313 -3.06 4.25 25.54
N SER A 314 -3.69 5.40 25.72
CA SER A 314 -3.88 6.38 24.64
C SER A 314 -2.62 7.24 24.43
N GLY A 315 -1.95 7.67 25.50
CA GLY A 315 -0.73 8.47 25.39
C GLY A 315 0.44 7.71 24.76
N GLY A 316 0.47 6.38 24.92
CA GLY A 316 1.43 5.51 24.26
C GLY A 316 0.94 4.91 22.94
N HIS A 317 -0.23 5.32 22.42
CA HIS A 317 -0.82 4.85 21.16
C HIS A 317 -0.95 3.32 21.09
N TYR A 318 -1.43 2.68 22.17
CA TYR A 318 -1.62 1.23 22.21
C TYR A 318 -3.00 0.81 21.68
N ASP A 319 -3.95 1.73 21.61
CA ASP A 319 -5.34 1.51 21.17
C ASP A 319 -5.64 2.07 19.78
N HIS A 320 -4.82 2.95 19.26
CA HIS A 320 -4.99 3.57 17.95
C HIS A 320 -3.65 3.77 17.25
N ILE A 321 -3.68 3.87 15.93
CA ILE A 321 -2.55 4.34 15.14
C ILE A 321 -2.76 5.83 14.89
N HIS A 322 -1.80 6.65 15.30
CA HIS A 322 -1.69 8.02 14.81
C HIS A 322 -0.89 8.03 13.52
N VAL A 323 -1.40 8.70 12.48
CA VAL A 323 -0.67 8.91 11.23
C VAL A 323 -0.76 10.37 10.81
N SER A 324 0.36 10.94 10.39
CA SER A 324 0.49 12.31 9.90
C SER A 324 1.03 12.34 8.48
N VAL A 325 0.56 13.29 7.65
CA VAL A 325 1.05 13.54 6.29
C VAL A 325 1.65 14.95 6.18
N PHE A 326 2.56 15.16 5.18
CA PHE A 326 3.19 16.45 4.91
C PHE A 326 2.23 17.53 4.46
#